data_d56856d7e9f48e8149ca62ba1dc01674
#
_entry.id   d56856d7e9f48e8149ca62ba1dc01674
#
_cell.length_a   1.000
_cell.length_b   1.000
_cell.length_c   1.000
_cell.angle_alpha   90.00
_cell.angle_beta   90.00
_cell.angle_gamma   90.00
#
_symmetry.space_group_name_H-M   'P 1'
#
loop_
_entity.id
_entity.type
_entity.pdbx_description
1 polymer ?
#
loop_
_entity_poly.entity_id
_entity_poly.type
_entity_poly.pdbx_seq_one_letter_code
_entity_poly.pdbx_strand_id
1 'polypeptide(L)'
;MYKELKTYFPEGITGNGIFKAISNISWFEGVKPTALDTYFISMHGEKLGSKMLDNFADENGIVTGDKLKALATMLHNKYITNWEHEYKTLTVEYNPIENTDYVEKYTGSATGTASGNNKETGGVETANDTYGLGSTSPAHDSKSTTTFNNHKTELSSTSQGSDEHEIRKHGNIGVTTNADMIKSDIEVWRLNNFYDILCRDICDTIALSIF
;
A
#
# COMPACT_ATOMS: atom_id res chain seq x y z
N MET A 1 -25.09 3.13 45.58
CA MET A 1 -26.21 3.56 44.74
C MET A 1 -25.64 3.84 43.36
N TYR A 2 -26.20 3.29 42.30
CA TYR A 2 -25.72 3.58 40.95
C TYR A 2 -26.11 5.00 40.57
N LYS A 3 -25.16 5.74 39.96
CA LYS A 3 -25.36 7.11 39.48
C LYS A 3 -25.38 7.10 37.94
N GLU A 4 -26.06 8.07 37.37
CA GLU A 4 -26.05 8.28 35.91
C GLU A 4 -24.71 8.81 35.43
N LEU A 5 -24.31 8.48 34.16
CA LEU A 5 -23.05 8.91 33.59
C LEU A 5 -22.88 10.43 33.58
N LYS A 6 -23.95 11.19 33.35
CA LYS A 6 -23.92 12.67 33.38
C LYS A 6 -23.54 13.21 34.76
N THR A 7 -23.77 12.44 35.83
CA THR A 7 -23.37 12.83 37.18
C THR A 7 -21.88 12.62 37.43
N TYR A 8 -21.29 11.57 36.83
CA TYR A 8 -19.85 11.35 36.90
C TYR A 8 -19.07 12.34 36.05
N PHE A 9 -19.64 12.81 34.93
CA PHE A 9 -19.00 13.69 33.95
C PHE A 9 -19.82 14.96 33.69
N PRO A 10 -20.04 15.83 34.68
CA PRO A 10 -20.87 17.03 34.51
C PRO A 10 -20.30 18.02 33.49
N GLU A 11 -18.97 18.07 33.32
CA GLU A 11 -18.30 18.94 32.37
C GLU A 11 -18.35 18.38 30.93
N GLY A 12 -18.78 17.13 30.72
CA GLY A 12 -18.93 16.53 29.43
C GLY A 12 -19.90 17.29 28.51
N ILE A 13 -20.98 17.88 29.11
CA ILE A 13 -21.91 18.72 28.34
C ILE A 13 -21.24 19.97 27.77
N THR A 14 -20.23 20.48 28.43
CA THR A 14 -19.42 21.63 27.93
C THR A 14 -18.23 21.24 27.05
N GLY A 15 -18.09 19.95 26.78
CA GLY A 15 -17.03 19.41 25.95
C GLY A 15 -15.68 19.20 26.66
N ASN A 16 -15.70 19.10 27.99
CA ASN A 16 -14.51 18.83 28.82
C ASN A 16 -14.62 17.46 29.52
N GLY A 17 -15.07 16.45 28.82
CA GLY A 17 -15.27 15.10 29.33
C GLY A 17 -14.15 14.13 28.98
N ILE A 18 -14.52 12.86 28.81
CA ILE A 18 -13.61 11.73 28.58
C ILE A 18 -12.85 11.87 27.27
N PHE A 19 -13.53 12.25 26.19
CA PHE A 19 -12.90 12.34 24.86
C PHE A 19 -11.91 13.48 24.80
N LYS A 20 -12.18 14.59 25.45
CA LYS A 20 -11.22 15.68 25.59
C LYS A 20 -9.99 15.24 26.39
N ALA A 21 -10.17 14.45 27.43
CA ALA A 21 -9.05 13.89 28.19
C ALA A 21 -8.23 12.89 27.35
N ILE A 22 -8.88 12.03 26.57
CA ILE A 22 -8.22 11.10 25.64
C ILE A 22 -7.45 11.87 24.57
N SER A 23 -8.02 12.95 24.02
CA SER A 23 -7.39 13.73 22.96
C SER A 23 -6.07 14.39 23.36
N ASN A 24 -5.81 14.54 24.65
CA ASN A 24 -4.53 15.03 25.17
C ASN A 24 -3.40 13.98 25.08
N ILE A 25 -3.73 12.70 24.81
CA ILE A 25 -2.77 11.60 24.65
C ILE A 25 -2.46 11.42 23.18
N SER A 26 -3.47 11.08 22.39
CA SER A 26 -3.44 11.04 20.92
C SER A 26 -4.85 11.22 20.37
N TRP A 27 -4.97 11.76 19.13
CA TRP A 27 -6.29 11.98 18.56
C TRP A 27 -6.29 11.92 17.03
N PHE A 28 -7.49 11.79 16.47
CA PHE A 28 -7.72 11.66 15.03
C PHE A 28 -7.93 13.03 14.38
N GLU A 29 -7.35 13.22 13.21
CA GLU A 29 -7.50 14.45 12.46
C GLU A 29 -8.97 14.66 12.04
N GLY A 30 -9.46 15.90 12.12
CA GLY A 30 -10.84 16.24 11.75
C GLY A 30 -11.92 15.83 12.76
N VAL A 31 -11.63 14.98 13.74
CA VAL A 31 -12.57 14.60 14.80
C VAL A 31 -12.47 15.59 15.97
N LYS A 32 -13.60 16.22 16.33
CA LYS A 32 -13.64 17.22 17.43
C LYS A 32 -13.97 16.57 18.76
N PRO A 33 -13.02 16.43 19.70
CA PRO A 33 -13.25 15.72 20.96
C PRO A 33 -14.29 16.41 21.85
N THR A 34 -14.34 17.75 21.81
CA THR A 34 -15.33 18.52 22.59
C THR A 34 -16.77 18.29 22.11
N ALA A 35 -16.96 18.19 20.78
CA ALA A 35 -18.26 17.88 20.22
C ALA A 35 -18.68 16.44 20.57
N LEU A 36 -17.70 15.53 20.60
CA LEU A 36 -17.92 14.14 20.94
C LEU A 36 -18.31 13.95 22.43
N ASP A 37 -17.69 14.71 23.35
CA ASP A 37 -18.08 14.72 24.75
C ASP A 37 -19.54 15.17 24.91
N THR A 38 -19.93 16.26 24.27
CA THR A 38 -21.30 16.77 24.28
C THR A 38 -22.27 15.74 23.70
N TYR A 39 -21.93 15.13 22.58
CA TYR A 39 -22.73 14.08 21.96
C TYR A 39 -22.87 12.85 22.86
N PHE A 40 -21.79 12.38 23.46
CA PHE A 40 -21.78 11.24 24.36
C PHE A 40 -22.73 11.46 25.58
N ILE A 41 -22.61 12.58 26.23
CA ILE A 41 -23.49 12.87 27.39
C ILE A 41 -24.96 13.05 26.97
N SER A 42 -25.21 13.64 25.79
CA SER A 42 -26.56 13.78 25.26
C SER A 42 -27.21 12.44 24.94
N MET A 43 -26.46 11.49 24.41
CA MET A 43 -27.00 10.19 23.99
C MET A 43 -26.96 9.13 25.12
N HIS A 44 -25.95 9.18 25.95
CA HIS A 44 -25.69 8.11 26.94
C HIS A 44 -25.68 8.61 28.40
N GLY A 45 -25.82 9.89 28.64
CA GLY A 45 -25.69 10.49 29.97
C GLY A 45 -26.67 9.96 31.03
N GLU A 46 -27.85 9.46 30.63
CA GLU A 46 -28.85 8.86 31.50
C GLU A 46 -28.58 7.39 31.83
N LYS A 47 -27.62 6.74 31.16
CA LYS A 47 -27.24 5.37 31.52
C LYS A 47 -26.54 5.34 32.85
N LEU A 48 -26.77 4.26 33.60
CA LEU A 48 -26.14 4.07 34.90
C LEU A 48 -24.65 3.72 34.71
N GLY A 49 -23.79 4.39 35.48
CA GLY A 49 -22.37 4.09 35.49
C GLY A 49 -22.06 2.77 36.20
N SER A 50 -21.04 2.06 35.72
CA SER A 50 -20.54 0.86 36.37
C SER A 50 -19.82 1.20 37.70
N LYS A 51 -19.72 0.22 38.61
CA LYS A 51 -18.95 0.37 39.86
C LYS A 51 -17.47 0.70 39.63
N MET A 52 -16.95 0.42 38.46
CA MET A 52 -15.59 0.79 38.10
C MET A 52 -15.36 2.30 38.21
N LEU A 53 -16.37 3.12 37.85
CA LEU A 53 -16.28 4.58 37.92
C LEU A 53 -16.12 5.10 39.35
N ASP A 54 -16.61 4.38 40.34
CA ASP A 54 -16.43 4.76 41.75
C ASP A 54 -14.94 4.82 42.15
N ASN A 55 -14.10 4.02 41.52
CA ASN A 55 -12.65 4.04 41.76
C ASN A 55 -11.98 5.32 41.21
N PHE A 56 -12.56 5.93 40.19
CA PHE A 56 -12.08 7.14 39.55
C PHE A 56 -12.85 8.40 40.00
N ALA A 57 -13.90 8.26 40.80
CA ALA A 57 -14.64 9.38 41.29
C ALA A 57 -13.96 10.03 42.51
N ASP A 58 -14.21 11.33 42.73
CA ASP A 58 -13.86 12.05 43.93
C ASP A 58 -14.85 11.81 45.04
N GLU A 59 -14.74 12.54 46.17
CA GLU A 59 -15.67 12.45 47.33
C GLU A 59 -17.10 12.87 46.95
N ASN A 60 -17.25 13.69 45.89
CA ASN A 60 -18.55 14.12 45.36
C ASN A 60 -19.13 13.12 44.36
N GLY A 61 -18.34 12.13 43.98
CA GLY A 61 -18.68 11.14 42.97
C GLY A 61 -18.54 11.66 41.54
N ILE A 62 -17.65 12.62 41.33
CA ILE A 62 -17.33 13.23 40.00
C ILE A 62 -15.97 12.76 39.59
N VAL A 63 -15.83 12.46 38.30
CA VAL A 63 -14.55 12.04 37.68
C VAL A 63 -13.88 13.25 37.03
N THR A 64 -12.89 13.81 37.71
CA THR A 64 -12.17 15.04 37.26
C THR A 64 -10.66 14.93 37.45
N GLY A 65 -9.92 15.89 36.92
CA GLY A 65 -8.50 16.06 37.18
C GLY A 65 -7.65 14.84 36.81
N ASP A 66 -6.78 14.41 37.72
CA ASP A 66 -5.86 13.29 37.48
C ASP A 66 -6.59 11.94 37.41
N LYS A 67 -7.72 11.80 38.10
CA LYS A 67 -8.56 10.60 38.01
C LYS A 67 -9.21 10.46 36.64
N LEU A 68 -9.66 11.58 36.03
CA LEU A 68 -10.15 11.60 34.67
C LEU A 68 -9.04 11.24 33.67
N LYS A 69 -7.82 11.76 33.87
CA LYS A 69 -6.66 11.41 33.03
C LYS A 69 -6.31 9.91 33.13
N ALA A 70 -6.34 9.34 34.33
CA ALA A 70 -6.07 7.91 34.53
C ALA A 70 -7.13 7.04 33.83
N LEU A 71 -8.42 7.40 33.97
CA LEU A 71 -9.50 6.72 33.23
C LEU A 71 -9.32 6.87 31.71
N ALA A 72 -9.05 8.07 31.22
CA ALA A 72 -8.80 8.34 29.81
C ALA A 72 -7.62 7.53 29.26
N THR A 73 -6.52 7.42 30.02
CA THR A 73 -5.36 6.60 29.63
C THR A 73 -5.72 5.12 29.55
N MET A 74 -6.48 4.62 30.49
CA MET A 74 -6.94 3.23 30.47
C MET A 74 -7.83 2.94 29.26
N LEU A 75 -8.79 3.80 28.97
CA LEU A 75 -9.70 3.65 27.83
C LEU A 75 -8.96 3.81 26.50
N HIS A 76 -8.08 4.80 26.39
CA HIS A 76 -7.23 4.99 25.25
C HIS A 76 -6.42 3.73 24.93
N ASN A 77 -5.67 3.20 25.90
CA ASN A 77 -4.84 2.00 25.69
C ASN A 77 -5.66 0.76 25.34
N LYS A 78 -6.91 0.69 25.82
CA LYS A 78 -7.81 -0.41 25.47
C LYS A 78 -8.25 -0.37 24.02
N TYR A 79 -8.55 0.81 23.48
CA TYR A 79 -9.27 0.93 22.22
C TYR A 79 -8.47 1.53 21.07
N ILE A 80 -7.36 2.21 21.33
CA ILE A 80 -6.66 3.00 20.32
C ILE A 80 -6.33 2.21 19.06
N THR A 81 -5.88 0.97 19.19
CA THR A 81 -5.51 0.13 18.05
C THR A 81 -6.71 -0.16 17.15
N ASN A 82 -7.87 -0.44 17.73
CA ASN A 82 -9.10 -0.69 16.98
C ASN A 82 -9.60 0.59 16.32
N TRP A 83 -9.62 1.69 17.05
CA TRP A 83 -10.05 2.99 16.54
C TRP A 83 -9.15 3.49 15.40
N GLU A 84 -7.85 3.31 15.50
CA GLU A 84 -6.93 3.65 14.40
C GLU A 84 -7.19 2.82 13.16
N HIS A 85 -7.49 1.54 13.33
CA HIS A 85 -7.81 0.67 12.20
C HIS A 85 -9.11 1.10 11.52
N GLU A 86 -10.16 1.35 12.30
CA GLU A 86 -11.45 1.82 11.78
C GLU A 86 -11.34 3.20 11.14
N TYR A 87 -10.64 4.14 11.80
CA TYR A 87 -10.41 5.48 11.26
C TYR A 87 -9.67 5.41 9.91
N LYS A 88 -8.61 4.62 9.82
CA LYS A 88 -7.88 4.41 8.57
C LYS A 88 -8.78 3.82 7.48
N THR A 89 -9.60 2.84 7.83
CA THR A 89 -10.53 2.21 6.87
C THR A 89 -11.57 3.20 6.34
N LEU A 90 -12.09 4.06 7.22
CA LEU A 90 -13.09 5.07 6.85
C LEU A 90 -12.48 6.28 6.10
N THR A 91 -11.19 6.56 6.28
CA THR A 91 -10.51 7.71 5.64
C THR A 91 -9.67 7.33 4.42
N VAL A 92 -9.69 6.06 4.01
CA VAL A 92 -9.02 5.64 2.76
C VAL A 92 -9.63 6.35 1.58
N GLU A 93 -8.81 7.10 0.86
CA GLU A 93 -9.20 7.67 -0.42
C GLU A 93 -9.27 6.55 -1.46
N TYR A 94 -10.46 6.24 -1.91
CA TYR A 94 -10.69 5.33 -3.03
C TYR A 94 -11.79 5.90 -3.94
N ASN A 95 -11.77 5.49 -5.20
CA ASN A 95 -12.83 5.88 -6.13
C ASN A 95 -13.94 4.81 -6.06
N PRO A 96 -15.15 5.13 -5.54
CA PRO A 96 -16.21 4.14 -5.37
C PRO A 96 -16.78 3.58 -6.68
N ILE A 97 -16.42 4.16 -7.82
CA ILE A 97 -16.82 3.66 -9.15
C ILE A 97 -15.75 2.80 -9.83
N GLU A 98 -14.58 2.63 -9.21
CA GLU A 98 -13.49 1.78 -9.69
C GLU A 98 -13.34 0.56 -8.78
N ASN A 99 -13.54 -0.63 -9.35
CA ASN A 99 -13.36 -1.88 -8.62
C ASN A 99 -11.99 -2.52 -8.84
N THR A 100 -11.16 -1.88 -9.65
CA THR A 100 -9.82 -2.37 -9.99
C THR A 100 -8.87 -1.21 -10.15
N ASP A 101 -7.78 -1.22 -9.40
CA ASP A 101 -6.60 -0.38 -9.62
C ASP A 101 -5.37 -1.20 -9.22
N TYR A 102 -4.66 -1.71 -10.22
CA TYR A 102 -3.43 -2.44 -10.00
C TYR A 102 -2.37 -2.15 -11.07
N VAL A 103 -1.14 -2.33 -10.66
CA VAL A 103 0.03 -2.10 -11.51
C VAL A 103 0.71 -3.44 -11.77
N GLU A 104 0.80 -3.81 -13.03
CA GLU A 104 1.60 -4.94 -13.49
C GLU A 104 2.97 -4.44 -13.93
N LYS A 105 4.02 -4.94 -13.28
CA LYS A 105 5.41 -4.67 -13.67
C LYS A 105 5.98 -5.90 -14.34
N TYR A 106 6.46 -5.71 -15.56
CA TYR A 106 7.15 -6.72 -16.31
C TYR A 106 8.63 -6.35 -16.41
N THR A 107 9.50 -7.23 -15.93
CA THR A 107 10.95 -7.11 -16.10
C THR A 107 11.44 -8.29 -16.90
N GLY A 108 11.94 -8.01 -18.09
CA GLY A 108 12.57 -9.00 -18.98
C GLY A 108 14.07 -8.74 -19.08
N SER A 109 14.89 -9.77 -18.95
CA SER A 109 16.30 -9.71 -19.29
C SER A 109 16.60 -10.76 -20.33
N ALA A 110 17.17 -10.35 -21.47
CA ALA A 110 17.63 -11.23 -22.52
C ALA A 110 19.14 -11.07 -22.67
N THR A 111 19.86 -12.18 -22.59
CA THR A 111 21.28 -12.22 -22.87
C THR A 111 21.50 -13.11 -24.10
N GLY A 112 21.93 -12.50 -25.19
CA GLY A 112 22.28 -13.22 -26.43
C GLY A 112 23.79 -13.25 -26.60
N THR A 113 24.35 -14.43 -26.76
CA THR A 113 25.77 -14.60 -27.16
C THR A 113 25.83 -15.26 -28.55
N ALA A 114 26.35 -14.54 -29.52
CA ALA A 114 26.64 -15.10 -30.83
C ALA A 114 28.15 -15.28 -30.98
N SER A 115 28.57 -16.50 -31.27
CA SER A 115 29.95 -16.80 -31.61
C SER A 115 30.03 -17.42 -33.02
N GLY A 116 30.82 -16.85 -33.87
CA GLY A 116 31.08 -17.36 -35.21
C GLY A 116 32.57 -17.59 -35.40
N ASN A 117 32.93 -18.79 -35.88
CA ASN A 117 34.28 -19.09 -36.31
C ASN A 117 34.27 -19.20 -37.80
N ASN A 118 34.97 -18.30 -38.49
CA ASN A 118 35.22 -18.43 -39.94
C ASN A 118 36.64 -18.91 -40.13
N LYS A 119 36.77 -20.05 -40.80
CA LYS A 119 38.06 -20.63 -41.16
C LYS A 119 38.17 -20.64 -42.67
N GLU A 120 39.01 -19.77 -43.24
CA GLU A 120 39.36 -19.82 -44.63
C GLU A 120 40.57 -20.72 -44.82
N THR A 121 40.40 -21.75 -45.69
CA THR A 121 41.44 -22.57 -46.13
C THR A 121 41.45 -22.51 -47.70
N GLY A 122 42.47 -21.95 -48.22
CA GLY A 122 42.60 -21.81 -49.66
C GLY A 122 44.01 -21.36 -50.08
N GLY A 123 44.29 -21.38 -51.31
CA GLY A 123 45.51 -20.84 -51.87
C GLY A 123 45.24 -20.25 -53.23
N VAL A 124 45.99 -19.25 -53.57
CA VAL A 124 46.02 -18.71 -54.96
C VAL A 124 47.27 -19.22 -55.66
N GLU A 125 47.03 -19.86 -56.73
CA GLU A 125 48.09 -20.32 -57.63
C GLU A 125 48.15 -19.36 -58.81
N THR A 126 49.27 -18.75 -59.00
CA THR A 126 49.54 -17.90 -60.17
C THR A 126 50.65 -18.54 -60.99
N ALA A 127 50.33 -18.85 -62.20
CA ALA A 127 51.31 -19.37 -63.20
C ALA A 127 51.50 -18.35 -64.34
N ASN A 128 52.69 -18.03 -64.61
CA ASN A 128 53.02 -17.22 -65.75
C ASN A 128 53.51 -18.15 -66.93
N ASP A 129 52.77 -18.08 -67.96
CA ASP A 129 53.03 -18.86 -69.16
C ASP A 129 53.60 -17.98 -70.25
N THR A 130 54.72 -18.33 -70.78
CA THR A 130 55.31 -17.68 -71.93
C THR A 130 55.20 -18.58 -73.17
N TYR A 131 54.76 -18.00 -74.24
CA TYR A 131 54.65 -18.70 -75.53
C TYR A 131 55.86 -18.36 -76.41
N GLY A 132 56.59 -19.38 -76.82
CA GLY A 132 57.65 -19.21 -77.81
C GLY A 132 57.05 -18.90 -79.20
N LEU A 133 57.78 -18.16 -80.01
CA LEU A 133 57.38 -17.77 -81.38
C LEU A 133 57.05 -19.01 -82.21
N GLY A 134 55.74 -19.21 -82.54
CA GLY A 134 55.29 -20.39 -83.31
C GLY A 134 54.93 -21.61 -82.44
N SER A 135 54.95 -21.56 -81.12
CA SER A 135 54.56 -22.65 -80.24
C SER A 135 53.09 -22.51 -79.78
N THR A 136 52.36 -23.60 -79.91
CA THR A 136 50.96 -23.70 -79.38
C THR A 136 50.91 -24.21 -77.94
N SER A 137 52.05 -24.57 -77.33
CA SER A 137 52.15 -25.02 -75.96
C SER A 137 52.86 -23.97 -75.09
N PRO A 138 52.28 -23.54 -73.98
CA PRO A 138 52.95 -22.60 -73.11
C PRO A 138 54.13 -23.26 -72.39
N ALA A 139 55.21 -22.50 -72.19
CA ALA A 139 56.27 -22.85 -71.26
C ALA A 139 56.01 -22.16 -69.97
N HIS A 140 55.88 -22.92 -68.88
CA HIS A 140 55.72 -22.36 -67.56
C HIS A 140 57.00 -21.72 -67.06
N ASP A 141 57.03 -20.42 -66.95
CA ASP A 141 58.24 -19.68 -66.60
C ASP A 141 58.36 -19.53 -65.08
N SER A 142 57.26 -19.35 -64.44
CA SER A 142 57.24 -19.32 -62.98
C SER A 142 55.85 -19.68 -62.42
N LYS A 143 55.85 -20.42 -61.34
CA LYS A 143 54.63 -20.73 -60.55
C LYS A 143 54.81 -20.22 -59.17
N SER A 144 53.89 -19.35 -58.75
CA SER A 144 53.85 -18.89 -57.41
C SER A 144 52.55 -19.42 -56.77
N THR A 145 52.71 -20.13 -55.67
CA THR A 145 51.57 -20.62 -54.87
C THR A 145 51.56 -19.91 -53.50
N THR A 146 50.55 -19.11 -53.26
CA THR A 146 50.35 -18.52 -51.99
C THR A 146 49.28 -19.33 -51.28
N THR A 147 49.65 -20.04 -50.21
CA THR A 147 48.72 -20.84 -49.42
C THR A 147 48.34 -20.04 -48.21
N PHE A 148 47.04 -19.74 -48.01
CA PHE A 148 46.53 -19.18 -46.83
C PHE A 148 46.24 -20.29 -45.80
N ASN A 149 47.17 -20.50 -44.85
CA ASN A 149 47.02 -21.48 -43.85
C ASN A 149 46.33 -20.80 -42.58
N ASN A 150 45.12 -21.21 -42.29
CA ASN A 150 44.43 -20.92 -41.07
C ASN A 150 44.20 -19.42 -40.78
N HIS A 151 43.61 -18.69 -41.72
CA HIS A 151 43.02 -17.42 -41.32
C HIS A 151 41.76 -17.72 -40.53
N LYS A 152 41.88 -17.61 -39.19
CA LYS A 152 40.78 -17.81 -38.26
C LYS A 152 40.28 -16.45 -37.79
N THR A 153 39.08 -16.11 -38.18
CA THR A 153 38.41 -14.92 -37.62
C THR A 153 37.42 -15.40 -36.58
N GLU A 154 37.69 -15.06 -35.33
CA GLU A 154 36.74 -15.28 -34.23
C GLU A 154 35.91 -14.01 -34.05
N LEU A 155 34.61 -14.13 -34.25
CA LEU A 155 33.66 -13.08 -34.01
C LEU A 155 32.83 -13.48 -32.78
N SER A 156 32.95 -12.72 -31.70
CA SER A 156 32.08 -12.86 -30.54
C SER A 156 31.27 -11.58 -30.34
N SER A 157 29.98 -11.71 -30.28
CA SER A 157 29.07 -10.60 -29.95
C SER A 157 28.21 -11.00 -28.79
N THR A 158 28.20 -10.18 -27.75
CA THR A 158 27.30 -10.32 -26.60
C THR A 158 26.32 -9.16 -26.62
N SER A 159 25.04 -9.46 -26.73
CA SER A 159 23.98 -8.49 -26.60
C SER A 159 23.25 -8.71 -25.26
N GLN A 160 23.09 -7.64 -24.49
CA GLN A 160 22.25 -7.62 -23.31
C GLN A 160 21.09 -6.66 -23.57
N GLY A 161 19.88 -7.16 -23.44
CA GLY A 161 18.66 -6.38 -23.50
C GLY A 161 17.95 -6.48 -22.17
N SER A 162 17.56 -5.35 -21.59
CA SER A 162 16.63 -5.28 -20.49
C SER A 162 15.36 -4.59 -20.99
N ASP A 163 14.23 -5.22 -20.75
CA ASP A 163 12.93 -4.65 -21.03
C ASP A 163 12.18 -4.52 -19.72
N GLU A 164 11.77 -3.30 -19.39
CA GLU A 164 10.97 -2.99 -18.22
C GLU A 164 9.80 -2.15 -18.68
N HIS A 165 8.60 -2.66 -18.46
CA HIS A 165 7.40 -1.88 -18.69
C HIS A 165 6.40 -2.06 -17.55
N GLU A 166 5.68 -0.99 -17.27
CA GLU A 166 4.66 -0.91 -16.25
C GLU A 166 3.31 -0.63 -16.92
N ILE A 167 2.33 -1.48 -16.63
CA ILE A 167 0.96 -1.31 -17.11
C ILE A 167 0.07 -1.08 -15.90
N ARG A 168 -0.49 0.12 -15.79
CA ARG A 168 -1.54 0.42 -14.81
C ARG A 168 -2.90 0.12 -15.40
N LYS A 169 -3.66 -0.76 -14.74
CA LYS A 169 -5.04 -1.09 -15.10
C LYS A 169 -5.96 -0.57 -14.00
N HIS A 170 -6.84 0.34 -14.34
CA HIS A 170 -7.81 0.91 -13.41
C HIS A 170 -9.18 1.03 -14.08
N GLY A 171 -10.24 1.03 -13.25
CA GLY A 171 -11.61 1.18 -13.69
C GLY A 171 -12.56 0.10 -13.21
N ASN A 172 -13.74 0.03 -13.80
CA ASN A 172 -14.74 -0.99 -13.49
C ASN A 172 -14.62 -2.15 -14.48
N ILE A 173 -14.28 -3.36 -13.98
CA ILE A 173 -14.16 -4.59 -14.78
C ILE A 173 -15.52 -5.34 -14.86
N GLY A 174 -16.65 -4.63 -14.84
CA GLY A 174 -17.91 -5.13 -15.36
C GLY A 174 -18.70 -6.18 -14.54
N VAL A 175 -18.34 -6.45 -13.27
CA VAL A 175 -19.09 -7.38 -12.42
C VAL A 175 -20.22 -6.67 -11.67
N THR A 176 -20.01 -5.42 -11.27
CA THR A 176 -20.98 -4.59 -10.56
C THR A 176 -21.26 -3.30 -11.33
N THR A 177 -22.48 -2.82 -11.27
CA THR A 177 -22.80 -1.51 -11.89
C THR A 177 -22.22 -0.38 -11.04
N ASN A 178 -21.86 0.74 -11.68
CA ASN A 178 -21.38 1.93 -10.96
C ASN A 178 -22.43 2.42 -9.94
N ALA A 179 -23.70 2.28 -10.24
CA ALA A 179 -24.80 2.66 -9.34
C ALA A 179 -24.82 1.78 -8.07
N ASP A 180 -24.61 0.47 -8.20
CA ASP A 180 -24.56 -0.44 -7.05
C ASP A 180 -23.32 -0.19 -6.20
N MET A 181 -22.19 0.15 -6.81
CA MET A 181 -20.96 0.50 -6.10
C MET A 181 -21.14 1.77 -5.28
N ILE A 182 -21.69 2.84 -5.87
CA ILE A 182 -21.99 4.09 -5.17
C ILE A 182 -23.01 3.87 -4.05
N LYS A 183 -24.04 3.05 -4.29
CA LYS A 183 -25.04 2.73 -3.27
C LYS A 183 -24.42 1.99 -2.09
N SER A 184 -23.57 0.99 -2.36
CA SER A 184 -22.84 0.26 -1.33
C SER A 184 -21.93 1.18 -0.51
N ASP A 185 -21.23 2.12 -1.15
CA ASP A 185 -20.40 3.11 -0.49
C ASP A 185 -21.22 3.99 0.46
N ILE A 186 -22.34 4.52 -0.01
CA ILE A 186 -23.26 5.32 0.83
C ILE A 186 -23.79 4.52 2.01
N GLU A 187 -24.10 3.24 1.83
CA GLU A 187 -24.53 2.36 2.92
C GLU A 187 -23.44 2.14 3.97
N VAL A 188 -22.18 1.94 3.56
CA VAL A 188 -21.04 1.82 4.46
C VAL A 188 -20.89 3.08 5.33
N TRP A 189 -20.91 4.26 4.71
CA TRP A 189 -20.83 5.53 5.43
C TRP A 189 -22.02 5.77 6.38
N ARG A 190 -23.20 5.34 6.00
CA ARG A 190 -24.41 5.47 6.80
C ARG A 190 -24.41 4.55 8.03
N LEU A 191 -23.85 3.35 7.90
CA LEU A 191 -23.82 2.33 8.96
C LEU A 191 -22.65 2.53 9.94
N ASN A 192 -21.53 3.09 9.45
CA ASN A 192 -20.30 3.24 10.22
C ASN A 192 -20.02 4.70 10.58
N ASN A 193 -20.87 5.26 11.45
CA ASN A 193 -20.57 6.57 12.03
C ASN A 193 -19.47 6.43 13.08
N PHE A 194 -18.29 6.95 12.80
CA PHE A 194 -17.14 6.86 13.69
C PHE A 194 -17.41 7.44 15.08
N TYR A 195 -18.22 8.50 15.19
CA TYR A 195 -18.65 9.06 16.48
C TYR A 195 -19.45 8.05 17.30
N ASP A 196 -20.35 7.30 16.68
CA ASP A 196 -21.16 6.30 17.37
C ASP A 196 -20.32 5.11 17.84
N ILE A 197 -19.32 4.72 17.07
CA ILE A 197 -18.38 3.64 17.41
C ILE A 197 -17.60 4.03 18.67
N LEU A 198 -16.97 5.20 18.67
CA LEU A 198 -16.23 5.71 19.81
C LEU A 198 -17.10 5.81 21.07
N CYS A 199 -18.31 6.35 20.94
CA CYS A 199 -19.23 6.50 22.05
C CYS A 199 -19.73 5.16 22.59
N ARG A 200 -20.03 4.20 21.71
CA ARG A 200 -20.46 2.86 22.10
C ARG A 200 -19.38 2.12 22.87
N ASP A 201 -18.15 2.11 22.36
CA ASP A 201 -17.04 1.40 22.99
C ASP A 201 -16.74 1.92 24.39
N ILE A 202 -16.74 3.24 24.56
CA ILE A 202 -16.59 3.86 25.87
C ILE A 202 -17.78 3.50 26.76
N CYS A 203 -19.00 3.65 26.26
CA CYS A 203 -20.22 3.34 26.99
C CYS A 203 -20.24 1.88 27.47
N ASP A 204 -19.87 0.93 26.62
CA ASP A 204 -19.84 -0.51 26.95
C ASP A 204 -18.83 -0.83 28.06
N THR A 205 -17.83 0.01 28.25
CA THR A 205 -16.86 -0.17 29.35
C THR A 205 -17.29 0.49 30.64
N ILE A 206 -17.83 1.71 30.56
CA ILE A 206 -18.10 2.52 31.78
C ILE A 206 -19.56 2.50 32.25
N ALA A 207 -20.47 2.12 31.36
CA ALA A 207 -21.88 1.97 31.78
C ALA A 207 -22.17 0.58 32.36
N LEU A 208 -23.21 0.50 33.14
CA LEU A 208 -23.71 -0.76 33.67
C LEU A 208 -24.47 -1.50 32.54
N SER A 209 -24.02 -2.69 32.19
CA SER A 209 -24.78 -3.59 31.32
C SER A 209 -25.94 -4.17 32.10
N ILE A 210 -27.16 -3.77 31.77
CA ILE A 210 -28.39 -4.38 32.26
C ILE A 210 -28.83 -5.41 31.24
N PHE A 211 -28.73 -6.68 31.60
CA PHE A 211 -29.24 -7.81 30.83
C PHE A 211 -30.67 -8.14 31.23
#